data_1e57340f28791431f86cc3ee2adabd52
#
_entry.id   1e57340f28791431f86cc3ee2adabd52
#
_cell.length_a   1.000
_cell.length_b   1.000
_cell.length_c   1.000
_cell.angle_alpha   90.00
_cell.angle_beta   90.00
_cell.angle_gamma   90.00
#
_symmetry.space_group_name_H-M   'P 1'
#
loop_
_entity.id
_entity.type
_entity.pdbx_description
1 polymer ?
#
loop_
_entity_poly.entity_id
_entity_poly.type
_entity_poly.pdbx_seq_one_letter_code
_entity_poly.pdbx_strand_id
1 'polypeptide(L)'
;SVMVGGAEMFPSKNIVENAINSKDHTTLVAAVKAAGLVDTLQSKGPFTVFAPTNAAFAKLPAGTVENLVKPENKATLTSILTYHVVAGNYDMKALEQKIKQGGGHAELKTVNGQPLWIMSNGPHNIQLKDGKGNVANISTYDVHQKNGVIDVIDTVLKPK
;
A
#
# COMPACT_ATOMS: atom_id res chain seq x y z
N SER A 1 -15.57 8.47 -7.12
CA SER A 1 -15.27 8.11 -5.71
C SER A 1 -15.58 6.64 -5.45
N VAL A 2 -14.88 6.07 -4.49
CA VAL A 2 -15.00 4.65 -4.13
C VAL A 2 -15.20 4.55 -2.62
N MET A 3 -16.10 3.68 -2.18
CA MET A 3 -16.33 3.40 -0.78
C MET A 3 -15.25 2.44 -0.24
N VAL A 4 -14.55 2.84 0.79
CA VAL A 4 -13.57 2.01 1.48
C VAL A 4 -13.70 2.21 2.99
N GLY A 5 -13.89 1.12 3.73
CA GLY A 5 -14.03 1.17 5.18
C GLY A 5 -15.20 2.02 5.66
N GLY A 6 -16.32 1.98 4.94
CA GLY A 6 -17.53 2.72 5.29
C GLY A 6 -17.48 4.21 4.99
N ALA A 7 -16.42 4.70 4.34
CA ALA A 7 -16.30 6.11 3.96
C ALA A 7 -15.99 6.22 2.48
N GLU A 8 -16.51 7.26 1.87
CA GLU A 8 -16.25 7.56 0.47
C GLU A 8 -14.87 8.21 0.32
N MET A 9 -14.07 7.69 -0.57
CA MET A 9 -12.77 8.27 -0.92
C MET A 9 -12.90 9.09 -2.18
N PHE A 10 -12.47 10.35 -2.12
CA PHE A 10 -12.70 11.33 -3.18
C PHE A 10 -11.43 11.59 -4.00
N PRO A 11 -11.54 11.65 -5.34
CA PRO A 11 -10.39 12.02 -6.19
C PRO A 11 -9.85 13.43 -5.93
N SER A 12 -10.66 14.30 -5.31
CA SER A 12 -10.26 15.67 -4.96
C SER A 12 -9.44 15.77 -3.69
N LYS A 13 -9.33 14.68 -2.92
CA LYS A 13 -8.57 14.61 -1.66
C LYS A 13 -7.29 13.82 -1.86
N ASN A 14 -6.27 14.11 -1.04
CA ASN A 14 -5.04 13.35 -1.10
C ASN A 14 -5.17 12.00 -0.38
N ILE A 15 -4.11 11.18 -0.50
CA ILE A 15 -4.08 9.82 0.05
C ILE A 15 -4.36 9.81 1.56
N VAL A 16 -3.71 10.70 2.32
CA VAL A 16 -3.86 10.73 3.77
C VAL A 16 -5.26 11.20 4.18
N GLU A 17 -5.78 12.23 3.53
CA GLU A 17 -7.14 12.73 3.81
C GLU A 17 -8.20 11.65 3.62
N ASN A 18 -8.07 10.85 2.57
CA ASN A 18 -8.99 9.74 2.32
C ASN A 18 -8.80 8.60 3.33
N ALA A 19 -7.55 8.22 3.61
CA ALA A 19 -7.24 7.11 4.51
C ALA A 19 -7.72 7.36 5.95
N ILE A 20 -7.63 8.59 6.43
CA ILE A 20 -8.06 8.96 7.78
C ILE A 20 -9.54 8.62 8.03
N ASN A 21 -10.38 8.72 7.01
CA ASN A 21 -11.81 8.46 7.11
C ASN A 21 -12.18 6.97 6.96
N SER A 22 -11.23 6.13 6.55
CA SER A 22 -11.49 4.70 6.34
C SER A 22 -11.35 3.93 7.64
N LYS A 23 -12.41 3.25 8.06
CA LYS A 23 -12.41 2.39 9.25
C LYS A 23 -11.52 1.15 9.06
N ASP A 24 -11.25 0.76 7.82
CA ASP A 24 -10.42 -0.40 7.50
C ASP A 24 -8.92 -0.10 7.51
N HIS A 25 -8.53 1.18 7.64
CA HIS A 25 -7.15 1.62 7.55
C HIS A 25 -6.67 2.40 8.78
N THR A 26 -7.32 2.23 9.92
CA THR A 26 -6.95 2.95 11.16
C THR A 26 -5.54 2.59 11.62
N THR A 27 -5.15 1.33 11.52
CA THR A 27 -3.81 0.86 11.88
C THR A 27 -2.75 1.45 10.92
N LEU A 28 -3.04 1.45 9.63
CA LEU A 28 -2.14 2.06 8.63
C LEU A 28 -1.91 3.55 8.91
N VAL A 29 -2.97 4.29 9.20
CA VAL A 29 -2.88 5.72 9.51
C VAL A 29 -2.05 5.96 10.76
N ALA A 30 -2.27 5.17 11.81
CA ALA A 30 -1.46 5.26 13.02
C ALA A 30 0.02 5.00 12.75
N ALA A 31 0.32 3.99 11.93
CA ALA A 31 1.67 3.65 11.53
C ALA A 31 2.33 4.76 10.72
N VAL A 32 1.61 5.35 9.78
CA VAL A 32 2.09 6.48 8.96
C VAL A 32 2.44 7.68 9.82
N LYS A 33 1.60 7.99 10.81
CA LYS A 33 1.87 9.07 11.77
C LYS A 33 3.10 8.76 12.62
N ALA A 34 3.21 7.54 13.14
CA ALA A 34 4.35 7.13 13.97
C ALA A 34 5.66 7.17 13.19
N ALA A 35 5.63 6.86 11.89
CA ALA A 35 6.81 6.90 11.03
C ALA A 35 7.15 8.31 10.52
N GLY A 36 6.27 9.30 10.75
CA GLY A 36 6.48 10.66 10.25
C GLY A 36 6.32 10.81 8.75
N LEU A 37 5.52 9.96 8.12
CA LEU A 37 5.34 9.94 6.66
C LEU A 37 4.12 10.73 6.16
N VAL A 38 3.37 11.37 7.06
CA VAL A 38 2.15 12.10 6.68
C VAL A 38 2.46 13.15 5.62
N ASP A 39 3.47 13.98 5.83
CA ASP A 39 3.84 15.04 4.88
C ASP A 39 4.29 14.46 3.53
N THR A 40 5.05 13.37 3.56
CA THR A 40 5.51 12.69 2.34
C THR A 40 4.32 12.22 1.50
N LEU A 41 3.33 11.58 2.13
CA LEU A 41 2.16 11.07 1.44
C LEU A 41 1.14 12.13 1.06
N GLN A 42 1.27 13.35 1.60
CA GLN A 42 0.47 14.51 1.20
C GLN A 42 1.12 15.34 0.10
N SER A 43 2.37 15.04 -0.25
CA SER A 43 3.08 15.76 -1.31
C SER A 43 2.46 15.48 -2.69
N LYS A 44 2.93 16.19 -3.70
CA LYS A 44 2.32 16.15 -5.04
C LYS A 44 2.27 14.77 -5.68
N GLY A 45 3.19 13.89 -5.36
CA GLY A 45 3.26 12.59 -5.98
C GLY A 45 3.58 12.63 -7.47
N PRO A 46 2.95 11.81 -8.31
CA PRO A 46 1.95 10.81 -7.95
C PRO A 46 2.54 9.59 -7.22
N PHE A 47 1.73 9.00 -6.36
CA PHE A 47 2.10 7.79 -5.61
C PHE A 47 1.05 6.70 -5.82
N THR A 48 1.50 5.45 -5.85
CA THR A 48 0.62 4.30 -5.69
C THR A 48 0.90 3.70 -4.32
N VAL A 49 -0.13 3.63 -3.48
CA VAL A 49 -0.02 3.06 -2.14
C VAL A 49 -0.78 1.74 -2.12
N PHE A 50 -0.06 0.66 -1.85
CA PHE A 50 -0.68 -0.63 -1.58
C PHE A 50 -1.03 -0.65 -0.10
N ALA A 51 -2.29 -0.38 0.22
CA ALA A 51 -2.74 -0.06 1.57
C ALA A 51 -3.25 -1.32 2.29
N PRO A 52 -2.47 -1.87 3.27
CA PRO A 52 -2.93 -3.01 4.05
C PRO A 52 -4.09 -2.58 4.96
N THR A 53 -5.12 -3.43 5.02
CA THR A 53 -6.25 -3.22 5.92
C THR A 53 -5.88 -3.53 7.36
N ASN A 54 -6.76 -3.18 8.31
CA ASN A 54 -6.60 -3.60 9.71
C ASN A 54 -6.51 -5.12 9.82
N ALA A 55 -7.31 -5.85 9.03
CA ALA A 55 -7.27 -7.31 8.98
C ALA A 55 -5.91 -7.82 8.50
N ALA A 56 -5.27 -7.13 7.54
CA ALA A 56 -3.92 -7.48 7.08
C ALA A 56 -2.89 -7.33 8.20
N PHE A 57 -2.95 -6.25 8.95
CA PHE A 57 -2.07 -6.05 10.12
C PHE A 57 -2.34 -7.08 11.21
N ALA A 58 -3.59 -7.51 11.37
CA ALA A 58 -3.95 -8.54 12.36
C ALA A 58 -3.35 -9.91 12.06
N LYS A 59 -2.92 -10.16 10.84
CA LYS A 59 -2.22 -11.41 10.47
C LYS A 59 -0.78 -11.46 10.99
N LEU A 60 -0.22 -10.32 11.38
CA LEU A 60 1.12 -10.28 11.98
C LEU A 60 1.10 -10.89 13.38
N PRO A 61 2.25 -11.41 13.86
CA PRO A 61 2.32 -11.96 15.22
C PRO A 61 1.86 -10.94 16.27
N ALA A 62 1.26 -11.43 17.34
CA ALA A 62 0.78 -10.57 18.43
C ALA A 62 1.90 -9.66 18.94
N GLY A 63 1.58 -8.38 19.12
CA GLY A 63 2.53 -7.38 19.60
C GLY A 63 3.43 -6.76 18.52
N THR A 64 3.43 -7.27 17.29
CA THR A 64 4.29 -6.75 16.22
C THR A 64 3.98 -5.29 15.89
N VAL A 65 2.71 -4.96 15.69
CA VAL A 65 2.31 -3.58 15.37
C VAL A 65 2.62 -2.65 16.53
N GLU A 66 2.33 -3.05 17.76
CA GLU A 66 2.61 -2.26 18.95
C GLU A 66 4.11 -1.95 19.08
N ASN A 67 4.96 -2.92 18.78
CA ASN A 67 6.41 -2.73 18.79
C ASN A 67 6.86 -1.81 17.66
N LEU A 68 6.30 -1.95 16.46
CA LEU A 68 6.70 -1.15 15.30
C LEU A 68 6.38 0.32 15.46
N VAL A 69 5.32 0.68 16.17
CA VAL A 69 4.95 2.09 16.36
C VAL A 69 5.75 2.77 17.47
N LYS A 70 6.59 2.04 18.20
CA LYS A 70 7.47 2.64 19.21
C LYS A 70 8.53 3.53 18.56
N PRO A 71 8.91 4.66 19.19
CA PRO A 71 9.91 5.58 18.63
C PRO A 71 11.24 4.92 18.28
N GLU A 72 11.68 3.93 19.07
CA GLU A 72 12.92 3.19 18.84
C GLU A 72 12.90 2.34 17.56
N ASN A 73 11.71 2.02 17.05
CA ASN A 73 11.51 1.20 15.86
C ASN A 73 11.07 2.03 14.64
N LYS A 74 11.14 3.35 14.73
CA LYS A 74 10.70 4.25 13.66
C LYS A 74 11.35 3.95 12.32
N ALA A 75 12.66 3.68 12.31
CA ALA A 75 13.38 3.38 11.07
C ALA A 75 12.86 2.09 10.41
N THR A 76 12.60 1.05 11.22
CA THR A 76 12.04 -0.22 10.73
C THR A 76 10.63 -0.01 10.19
N LEU A 77 9.79 0.72 10.91
CA LEU A 77 8.42 1.03 10.47
C LEU A 77 8.42 1.82 9.17
N THR A 78 9.27 2.83 9.06
CA THR A 78 9.44 3.64 7.85
C THR A 78 9.84 2.77 6.66
N SER A 79 10.78 1.85 6.86
CA SER A 79 11.22 0.90 5.83
C SER A 79 10.06 0.04 5.33
N ILE A 80 9.24 -0.49 6.24
CA ILE A 80 8.09 -1.31 5.88
C ILE A 80 7.04 -0.49 5.12
N LEU A 81 6.69 0.69 5.62
CA LEU A 81 5.67 1.52 5.00
C LEU A 81 6.08 2.05 3.62
N THR A 82 7.34 2.49 3.46
CA THR A 82 7.82 2.95 2.16
C THR A 82 7.94 1.80 1.16
N TYR A 83 8.04 0.56 1.62
CA TYR A 83 7.97 -0.61 0.76
C TYR A 83 6.60 -0.81 0.13
N HIS A 84 5.55 -0.22 0.70
CA HIS A 84 4.18 -0.27 0.14
C HIS A 84 3.87 0.92 -0.78
N VAL A 85 4.84 1.80 -1.00
CA VAL A 85 4.64 3.02 -1.81
C VAL A 85 5.54 2.95 -3.03
N VAL A 86 4.94 3.18 -4.20
CA VAL A 86 5.63 3.24 -5.48
C VAL A 86 5.39 4.60 -6.10
N ALA A 87 6.43 5.25 -6.60
CA ALA A 87 6.29 6.50 -7.33
C ALA A 87 5.62 6.24 -8.68
N GLY A 88 4.57 6.99 -8.99
CA GLY A 88 3.79 6.85 -10.21
C GLY A 88 2.34 6.47 -9.94
N ASN A 89 1.50 6.58 -10.96
CA ASN A 89 0.10 6.17 -10.94
C ASN A 89 -0.03 4.77 -11.55
N TYR A 90 -0.16 3.75 -10.71
CA TYR A 90 -0.36 2.38 -11.15
C TYR A 90 -1.77 1.91 -10.80
N ASP A 91 -2.75 2.30 -11.63
CA ASP A 91 -4.08 1.73 -11.56
C ASP A 91 -4.07 0.29 -12.09
N MET A 92 -5.21 -0.39 -12.05
CA MET A 92 -5.31 -1.78 -12.48
C MET A 92 -4.82 -1.97 -13.92
N LYS A 93 -5.18 -1.05 -14.81
CA LYS A 93 -4.77 -1.11 -16.21
C LYS A 93 -3.26 -1.01 -16.38
N ALA A 94 -2.61 -0.09 -15.66
CA ALA A 94 -1.17 0.08 -15.70
C ALA A 94 -0.44 -1.13 -15.12
N LEU A 95 -0.96 -1.71 -14.03
CA LEU A 95 -0.40 -2.93 -13.43
C LEU A 95 -0.53 -4.11 -14.38
N GLU A 96 -1.69 -4.29 -15.03
CA GLU A 96 -1.90 -5.36 -16.01
C GLU A 96 -0.96 -5.23 -17.21
N GLN A 97 -0.74 -4.01 -17.69
CA GLN A 97 0.19 -3.77 -18.79
C GLN A 97 1.61 -4.17 -18.44
N LYS A 98 2.07 -3.83 -17.23
CA LYS A 98 3.40 -4.22 -16.77
C LYS A 98 3.56 -5.73 -16.66
N ILE A 99 2.55 -6.41 -16.13
CA ILE A 99 2.53 -7.86 -16.01
C ILE A 99 2.61 -8.50 -17.41
N LYS A 100 1.84 -7.99 -18.35
CA LYS A 100 1.81 -8.47 -19.73
C LYS A 100 3.17 -8.28 -20.41
N GLN A 101 3.79 -7.12 -20.25
CA GLN A 101 5.13 -6.83 -20.79
C GLN A 101 6.20 -7.74 -20.19
N GLY A 102 6.04 -8.14 -18.93
CA GLY A 102 6.97 -9.01 -18.22
C GLY A 102 6.71 -10.50 -18.37
N GLY A 103 5.76 -10.90 -19.23
CA GLY A 103 5.47 -12.32 -19.47
C GLY A 103 4.73 -13.01 -18.34
N GLY A 104 3.93 -12.29 -17.57
CA GLY A 104 3.10 -12.83 -16.49
C GLY A 104 3.45 -12.32 -15.10
N HIS A 105 4.53 -11.56 -14.97
CA HIS A 105 4.93 -10.89 -13.73
C HIS A 105 5.75 -9.65 -14.06
N ALA A 106 5.84 -8.74 -13.11
CA ALA A 106 6.64 -7.53 -13.26
C ALA A 106 7.24 -7.11 -11.94
N GLU A 107 8.26 -6.28 -11.99
CA GLU A 107 8.94 -5.71 -10.84
C GLU A 107 8.61 -4.23 -10.75
N LEU A 108 8.25 -3.78 -9.55
CA LEU A 108 8.07 -2.36 -9.24
C LEU A 108 9.13 -1.94 -8.23
N LYS A 109 9.75 -0.79 -8.46
CA LYS A 109 10.70 -0.24 -7.50
C LYS A 109 9.94 0.62 -6.49
N THR A 110 10.02 0.26 -5.21
CA THR A 110 9.34 1.00 -4.14
C THR A 110 10.13 2.23 -3.71
N VAL A 111 9.47 3.12 -2.98
CA VAL A 111 10.12 4.30 -2.36
C VAL A 111 11.23 3.88 -1.38
N ASN A 112 11.11 2.70 -0.78
CA ASN A 112 12.14 2.09 0.06
C ASN A 112 13.43 1.79 -0.70
N GLY A 113 13.36 1.64 -2.03
CA GLY A 113 14.49 1.28 -2.88
C GLY A 113 14.58 -0.21 -3.18
N GLN A 114 13.83 -1.05 -2.49
CA GLN A 114 13.79 -2.49 -2.74
C GLN A 114 12.65 -2.85 -3.69
N PRO A 115 12.78 -3.90 -4.49
CA PRO A 115 11.76 -4.27 -5.46
C PRO A 115 10.58 -4.97 -4.82
N LEU A 116 9.43 -4.76 -5.43
CA LEU A 116 8.16 -5.44 -5.16
C LEU A 116 7.71 -6.07 -6.47
N TRP A 117 7.24 -7.31 -6.43
CA TRP A 117 6.81 -8.01 -7.63
C TRP A 117 5.30 -8.06 -7.71
N ILE A 118 4.77 -7.92 -8.92
CA ILE A 118 3.34 -8.07 -9.20
C ILE A 118 3.15 -9.22 -10.19
N MET A 119 2.04 -9.94 -10.06
CA MET A 119 1.70 -11.06 -10.91
C MET A 119 0.20 -11.19 -11.05
N SER A 120 -0.24 -11.78 -12.15
CA SER A 120 -1.65 -12.05 -12.38
C SER A 120 -2.07 -13.34 -11.69
N ASN A 121 -3.23 -13.28 -11.02
CA ASN A 121 -3.87 -14.47 -10.43
C ASN A 121 -5.30 -14.55 -10.96
N GLY A 122 -5.44 -15.02 -12.19
CA GLY A 122 -6.71 -15.04 -12.90
C GLY A 122 -6.94 -13.78 -13.72
N PRO A 123 -8.09 -13.70 -14.42
CA PRO A 123 -8.31 -12.66 -15.44
C PRO A 123 -8.33 -11.23 -14.92
N HIS A 124 -8.70 -11.03 -13.65
CA HIS A 124 -8.86 -9.69 -13.08
C HIS A 124 -8.30 -9.55 -11.67
N ASN A 125 -7.43 -10.48 -11.26
CA ASN A 125 -6.82 -10.45 -9.94
C ASN A 125 -5.31 -10.27 -10.04
N ILE A 126 -4.79 -9.32 -9.27
CA ILE A 126 -3.36 -9.06 -9.19
C ILE A 126 -2.88 -9.40 -7.79
N GLN A 127 -1.77 -10.11 -7.71
CA GLN A 127 -1.07 -10.41 -6.46
C GLN A 127 0.25 -9.65 -6.40
N LEU A 128 0.63 -9.31 -5.18
CA LEU A 128 1.92 -8.71 -4.88
C LEU A 128 2.77 -9.74 -4.13
N LYS A 129 4.07 -9.73 -4.39
CA LYS A 129 5.02 -10.58 -3.68
C LYS A 129 6.18 -9.74 -3.18
N ASP A 130 6.51 -9.90 -1.91
CA ASP A 130 7.62 -9.17 -1.31
C ASP A 130 8.94 -9.95 -1.41
N GLY A 131 10.04 -9.34 -0.93
CA GLY A 131 11.35 -9.95 -0.94
C GLY A 131 11.52 -11.15 -0.01
N LYS A 132 10.57 -11.38 0.89
CA LYS A 132 10.56 -12.51 1.83
C LYS A 132 9.63 -13.65 1.40
N GLY A 133 8.97 -13.50 0.24
CA GLY A 133 8.08 -14.51 -0.31
C GLY A 133 6.63 -14.42 0.17
N ASN A 134 6.27 -13.35 0.92
CA ASN A 134 4.87 -13.12 1.30
C ASN A 134 4.07 -12.65 0.09
N VAL A 135 2.84 -13.11 0.00
CA VAL A 135 1.92 -12.77 -1.10
C VAL A 135 0.72 -12.03 -0.55
N ALA A 136 0.38 -10.91 -1.19
CA ALA A 136 -0.82 -10.14 -0.89
C ALA A 136 -1.74 -10.10 -2.10
N ASN A 137 -3.05 -10.12 -1.87
CA ASN A 137 -4.05 -9.95 -2.92
C ASN A 137 -4.60 -8.53 -2.86
N ILE A 138 -4.86 -7.92 -4.00
CA ILE A 138 -5.53 -6.63 -4.06
C ILE A 138 -7.04 -6.89 -4.01
N SER A 139 -7.71 -6.31 -3.01
CA SER A 139 -9.16 -6.49 -2.81
C SER A 139 -9.98 -5.36 -3.40
N THR A 140 -9.44 -4.15 -3.46
CA THR A 140 -10.09 -2.99 -4.07
C THR A 140 -9.05 -2.24 -4.89
N TYR A 141 -9.40 -1.99 -6.16
CA TYR A 141 -8.53 -1.34 -7.14
C TYR A 141 -8.93 0.10 -7.39
N ASP A 142 -8.01 0.87 -7.93
CA ASP A 142 -8.28 2.15 -8.59
C ASP A 142 -9.00 3.16 -7.71
N VAL A 143 -8.63 3.22 -6.43
CA VAL A 143 -9.13 4.26 -5.55
C VAL A 143 -8.27 5.51 -5.77
N HIS A 144 -8.73 6.38 -6.67
CA HIS A 144 -7.97 7.57 -7.07
C HIS A 144 -8.04 8.67 -6.03
N GLN A 145 -6.88 9.32 -5.82
CA GLN A 145 -6.75 10.53 -5.01
C GLN A 145 -6.09 11.62 -5.83
N LYS A 146 -6.09 12.84 -5.27
CA LYS A 146 -5.46 14.00 -5.88
C LYS A 146 -3.97 13.76 -6.22
N ASN A 147 -3.27 13.04 -5.37
CA ASN A 147 -1.83 12.79 -5.52
C ASN A 147 -1.46 11.32 -5.74
N GLY A 148 -2.41 10.50 -6.15
CA GLY A 148 -2.10 9.11 -6.46
C GLY A 148 -3.27 8.14 -6.49
N VAL A 149 -2.95 6.87 -6.28
CA VAL A 149 -3.90 5.76 -6.30
C VAL A 149 -3.69 4.91 -5.06
N ILE A 150 -4.77 4.47 -4.42
CA ILE A 150 -4.74 3.45 -3.39
C ILE A 150 -5.26 2.13 -3.99
N ASP A 151 -4.47 1.08 -3.81
CA ASP A 151 -4.89 -0.30 -4.08
C ASP A 151 -4.90 -1.03 -2.75
N VAL A 152 -6.07 -1.50 -2.31
CA VAL A 152 -6.25 -2.10 -0.99
C VAL A 152 -5.78 -3.55 -1.01
N ILE A 153 -4.92 -3.92 -0.06
CA ILE A 153 -4.35 -5.28 0.02
C ILE A 153 -4.67 -5.97 1.35
N ASP A 154 -4.62 -7.28 1.33
CA ASP A 154 -5.03 -8.15 2.43
C ASP A 154 -3.88 -8.69 3.28
N THR A 155 -2.66 -8.33 2.99
CA THR A 155 -1.47 -8.80 3.70
C THR A 155 -0.41 -7.72 3.74
N VAL A 156 0.26 -7.55 4.88
CA VAL A 156 1.38 -6.60 5.02
C VAL A 156 2.61 -7.18 4.33
N LEU A 157 3.22 -6.42 3.42
CA LEU A 157 4.44 -6.80 2.75
C LEU A 157 5.66 -6.38 3.57
N LYS A 158 6.77 -7.08 3.39
CA LYS A 158 7.99 -6.79 4.14
C LYS A 158 9.19 -6.69 3.21
N PRO A 159 10.02 -5.65 3.34
CA PRO A 159 11.28 -5.59 2.61
C PRO A 159 12.23 -6.67 3.10
N LYS A 160 13.18 -7.01 2.26
CA LYS A 160 14.24 -7.95 2.61
C LYS A 160 15.05 -7.50 3.81
#